data_6879e1466de56de4827bce24bdfc1ca4
#
_entry.id   6879e1466de56de4827bce24bdfc1ca4
#
_cell.length_a   1.000
_cell.length_b   1.000
_cell.length_c   1.000
_cell.angle_alpha   90.00
_cell.angle_beta   90.00
_cell.angle_gamma   90.00
#
_symmetry.space_group_name_H-M   'P 1'
#
loop_
_entity.id
_entity.type
_entity.pdbx_description
1 polymer ?
#
loop_
_entity_poly.entity_id
_entity_poly.type
_entity_poly.pdbx_seq_one_letter_code
_entity_poly.pdbx_strand_id
1 'polypeptide(L)'
;MQRDVRTGGPAGRGRKSVTLLAALGSCALVAASAVPAAAHGGGGGSGGGGGGGGGNRYVALGDSYTSGPLIPRQVDANCARSDHNYPSIVAGRLRSATFEDVSCAGATTEHMWKPQGTNGAQLDAVGRNSDLVTVQIGGNDIGFGSIIGTCAQLAPQDPTGNPCQRHYSDSGVDRLTVAIARTGPKVAQVLQAVHARAPHARILVVGYPDLLPDDGSGCAPAVPFATRDFPYLRDTGKHLNLMLRLVARWNHAEYVDTYGPTVGHDMCKSPADRWIEPLQPTSPAAPAHPNAKGEVAMAGAVWQRLTHGRGGH
;
A
#
# COMPACT_ATOMS: atom_id res chain seq x y z
N MET A 1 16.01 52.33 -46.75
CA MET A 1 14.58 52.35 -47.08
C MET A 1 13.91 51.67 -45.90
N GLN A 2 13.52 52.37 -44.94
CA GLN A 2 12.37 53.15 -44.60
C GLN A 2 11.05 52.35 -44.65
N ARG A 3 10.48 52.30 -43.41
CA ARG A 3 9.09 52.40 -43.00
C ARG A 3 8.27 51.08 -43.04
N ASP A 4 7.37 50.73 -42.11
CA ASP A 4 6.58 51.58 -41.18
C ASP A 4 6.06 50.78 -39.99
N VAL A 5 5.93 51.49 -38.91
CA VAL A 5 5.27 51.21 -37.65
C VAL A 5 3.77 51.22 -37.82
N ARG A 6 3.00 50.31 -37.18
CA ARG A 6 1.66 50.66 -36.69
C ARG A 6 1.32 49.98 -35.37
N THR A 7 1.11 50.82 -34.44
CA THR A 7 0.51 50.67 -33.12
C THR A 7 -1.01 50.42 -33.22
N GLY A 8 -1.54 49.67 -32.30
CA GLY A 8 -2.99 49.53 -32.04
C GLY A 8 -3.22 49.00 -30.62
N GLY A 9 -3.65 49.90 -29.76
CA GLY A 9 -3.91 49.68 -28.34
C GLY A 9 -5.36 49.24 -28.04
N PRO A 10 -5.86 49.40 -26.80
CA PRO A 10 -6.55 48.33 -26.05
C PRO A 10 -8.07 48.57 -25.90
N ALA A 11 -8.82 47.46 -25.68
CA ALA A 11 -10.17 47.47 -25.09
C ALA A 11 -10.48 46.01 -24.67
N GLY A 12 -11.20 45.66 -23.61
CA GLY A 12 -12.01 46.38 -22.69
C GLY A 12 -12.41 45.40 -21.56
N ARG A 13 -12.52 45.97 -20.37
CA ARG A 13 -12.99 45.29 -19.17
C ARG A 13 -14.46 44.92 -19.27
N GLY A 14 -14.80 43.64 -19.04
CA GLY A 14 -16.16 43.16 -18.77
C GLY A 14 -16.26 42.62 -17.36
N ARG A 15 -16.68 43.48 -16.40
CA ARG A 15 -17.15 43.06 -15.08
C ARG A 15 -18.52 42.40 -15.24
N LYS A 16 -18.68 41.17 -14.84
CA LYS A 16 -20.00 40.58 -14.61
C LYS A 16 -20.20 40.43 -13.09
N SER A 17 -21.11 41.25 -12.59
CA SER A 17 -21.64 41.20 -11.23
C SER A 17 -22.50 39.95 -11.09
N VAL A 18 -22.23 39.16 -10.02
CA VAL A 18 -23.10 38.08 -9.61
C VAL A 18 -23.89 38.54 -8.41
N THR A 19 -25.20 38.56 -8.57
CA THR A 19 -26.19 38.95 -7.57
C THR A 19 -26.39 37.80 -6.58
N LEU A 20 -26.20 38.07 -5.30
CA LEU A 20 -26.60 37.19 -4.21
C LEU A 20 -28.12 37.23 -4.05
N LEU A 21 -28.77 36.07 -4.10
CA LEU A 21 -30.14 35.87 -3.62
C LEU A 21 -30.07 35.12 -2.29
N ALA A 22 -30.42 35.79 -1.23
CA ALA A 22 -30.65 35.22 0.09
C ALA A 22 -32.06 34.61 0.15
N ALA A 23 -32.17 33.34 0.43
CA ALA A 23 -33.42 32.69 0.75
C ALA A 23 -33.42 32.35 2.27
N LEU A 24 -34.27 33.07 3.00
CA LEU A 24 -34.67 32.81 4.39
C LEU A 24 -35.69 31.67 4.40
N GLY A 25 -35.37 30.56 5.03
CA GLY A 25 -36.27 29.42 5.24
C GLY A 25 -36.42 29.15 6.72
N SER A 26 -37.65 29.27 7.18
CA SER A 26 -38.12 29.29 8.57
C SER A 26 -37.90 27.94 9.31
N CYS A 27 -37.47 28.03 10.58
CA CYS A 27 -37.47 26.96 11.56
C CYS A 27 -38.88 26.56 11.99
N ALA A 28 -39.19 25.28 11.89
CA ALA A 28 -40.32 24.68 12.62
C ALA A 28 -39.77 23.81 13.75
N LEU A 29 -39.98 24.26 14.99
CA LEU A 29 -39.74 23.50 16.22
C LEU A 29 -40.84 22.45 16.41
N VAL A 30 -40.45 21.19 16.40
CA VAL A 30 -41.33 20.10 16.89
C VAL A 30 -40.85 19.67 18.27
N ALA A 31 -41.64 19.96 19.30
CA ALA A 31 -41.44 19.49 20.64
C ALA A 31 -41.95 18.04 20.76
N ALA A 32 -41.09 17.10 21.07
CA ALA A 32 -41.48 15.73 21.41
C ALA A 32 -41.46 15.55 22.93
N SER A 33 -42.64 15.22 23.46
CA SER A 33 -42.91 14.98 24.84
C SER A 33 -42.31 13.66 25.34
N ALA A 34 -41.55 13.69 26.41
CA ALA A 34 -41.05 12.51 27.12
C ALA A 34 -42.12 11.90 28.01
N VAL A 35 -42.35 10.61 27.91
CA VAL A 35 -43.18 9.81 28.83
C VAL A 35 -42.23 8.98 29.70
N PRO A 36 -42.35 9.02 31.06
CA PRO A 36 -41.54 8.18 31.92
C PRO A 36 -42.12 6.77 32.01
N ALA A 37 -41.32 5.74 31.70
CA ALA A 37 -41.66 4.35 31.95
C ALA A 37 -41.20 3.94 33.37
N ALA A 38 -42.08 3.36 34.13
CA ALA A 38 -41.87 2.92 35.47
C ALA A 38 -40.94 1.72 35.60
N ALA A 39 -40.12 1.74 36.64
CA ALA A 39 -39.29 0.63 37.07
C ALA A 39 -40.16 -0.50 37.67
N HIS A 40 -39.95 -1.73 37.22
CA HIS A 40 -40.28 -2.94 37.95
C HIS A 40 -39.00 -3.67 38.30
N GLY A 41 -38.69 -3.77 39.55
CA GLY A 41 -37.62 -4.57 40.09
C GLY A 41 -38.03 -6.05 40.17
N GLY A 42 -37.06 -6.92 40.05
CA GLY A 42 -37.25 -8.35 40.29
C GLY A 42 -36.03 -9.20 39.98
N GLY A 43 -35.31 -9.64 41.01
CA GLY A 43 -34.78 -10.97 41.11
C GLY A 43 -33.40 -11.28 40.54
N GLY A 44 -32.48 -11.55 41.47
CA GLY A 44 -31.11 -12.02 41.26
C GLY A 44 -30.99 -13.28 40.41
N GLY A 45 -29.89 -13.34 39.72
CA GLY A 45 -29.41 -14.49 38.95
C GLY A 45 -27.89 -14.40 38.82
N SER A 46 -27.24 -15.36 39.43
CA SER A 46 -25.81 -15.59 39.56
C SER A 46 -24.98 -15.48 38.29
N GLY A 47 -23.77 -15.04 38.49
CA GLY A 47 -22.70 -14.94 37.53
C GLY A 47 -22.56 -16.06 36.50
N GLY A 48 -22.59 -15.65 35.29
CA GLY A 48 -21.96 -16.34 34.18
C GLY A 48 -20.97 -15.35 33.57
N GLY A 49 -19.70 -15.54 33.82
CA GLY A 49 -18.63 -14.86 33.09
C GLY A 49 -18.74 -15.24 31.63
N GLY A 50 -19.57 -14.51 30.88
CA GLY A 50 -19.59 -14.52 29.45
C GLY A 50 -18.29 -13.91 28.97
N GLY A 51 -17.27 -14.75 28.77
CA GLY A 51 -16.16 -14.44 27.91
C GLY A 51 -16.74 -14.05 26.57
N GLY A 52 -16.81 -12.76 26.31
CA GLY A 52 -17.15 -12.23 25.01
C GLY A 52 -16.20 -12.86 24.00
N GLY A 53 -16.70 -13.81 23.22
CA GLY A 53 -16.07 -14.29 22.02
C GLY A 53 -15.99 -13.15 21.02
N GLY A 54 -15.14 -12.16 21.28
CA GLY A 54 -14.73 -11.16 20.33
C GLY A 54 -14.02 -11.92 19.23
N GLY A 55 -14.70 -12.15 18.11
CA GLY A 55 -14.10 -12.74 16.95
C GLY A 55 -12.94 -11.86 16.49
N ASN A 56 -11.84 -12.47 16.10
CA ASN A 56 -10.62 -11.79 15.66
C ASN A 56 -10.91 -10.73 14.59
N ARG A 57 -10.61 -9.46 14.88
CA ARG A 57 -10.67 -8.37 13.93
C ARG A 57 -9.34 -8.19 13.23
N TYR A 58 -9.32 -8.35 11.90
CA TYR A 58 -8.16 -8.15 11.05
C TYR A 58 -8.31 -6.87 10.23
N VAL A 59 -7.30 -6.00 10.24
CA VAL A 59 -7.21 -4.78 9.42
C VAL A 59 -5.96 -4.88 8.53
N ALA A 60 -6.12 -4.65 7.21
CA ALA A 60 -5.04 -4.61 6.27
C ALA A 60 -4.79 -3.18 5.78
N LEU A 61 -3.57 -2.68 5.97
CA LEU A 61 -3.08 -1.39 5.50
C LEU A 61 -2.02 -1.63 4.43
N GLY A 62 -2.00 -0.80 3.39
CA GLY A 62 -0.94 -0.97 2.41
C GLY A 62 -1.14 -0.21 1.11
N ASP A 63 -0.25 -0.50 0.18
CA ASP A 63 -0.22 0.03 -1.18
C ASP A 63 -0.75 -0.99 -2.20
N SER A 64 -0.31 -0.88 -3.46
CA SER A 64 -0.76 -1.75 -4.55
C SER A 64 -0.38 -3.22 -4.37
N TYR A 65 0.70 -3.53 -3.65
CA TYR A 65 1.08 -4.92 -3.36
C TYR A 65 0.17 -5.58 -2.33
N THR A 66 -0.58 -4.78 -1.58
CA THR A 66 -1.64 -5.25 -0.68
C THR A 66 -2.98 -5.25 -1.38
N SER A 67 -3.29 -4.21 -2.20
CA SER A 67 -4.62 -4.09 -2.82
C SER A 67 -4.87 -5.07 -3.97
N GLY A 68 -3.85 -5.55 -4.67
CA GLY A 68 -3.97 -6.50 -5.77
C GLY A 68 -4.62 -5.91 -7.02
N PRO A 69 -4.03 -4.85 -7.63
CA PRO A 69 -4.63 -4.14 -8.75
C PRO A 69 -4.74 -5.05 -9.99
N LEU A 70 -5.89 -4.97 -10.64
CA LEU A 70 -6.30 -5.74 -11.82
C LEU A 70 -6.46 -7.25 -11.61
N ILE A 71 -6.27 -7.76 -10.40
CA ILE A 71 -6.62 -9.15 -10.09
C ILE A 71 -8.16 -9.23 -9.98
N PRO A 72 -8.84 -10.14 -10.67
CA PRO A 72 -10.28 -10.34 -10.52
C PRO A 72 -10.61 -10.88 -9.11
N ARG A 73 -11.64 -10.43 -8.47
CA ARG A 73 -12.59 -9.35 -8.70
C ARG A 73 -12.12 -8.07 -8.00
N GLN A 74 -12.23 -6.95 -8.70
CA GLN A 74 -11.98 -5.65 -8.08
C GLN A 74 -13.23 -5.23 -7.28
N VAL A 75 -13.10 -5.03 -5.97
CA VAL A 75 -14.18 -4.65 -5.06
C VAL A 75 -14.16 -3.16 -4.72
N ASP A 76 -13.06 -2.49 -5.01
CA ASP A 76 -12.91 -1.03 -4.89
C ASP A 76 -12.08 -0.51 -6.08
N ALA A 77 -12.76 0.12 -7.03
CA ALA A 77 -12.12 0.62 -8.24
C ALA A 77 -11.19 1.82 -7.98
N ASN A 78 -11.46 2.63 -6.94
CA ASN A 78 -10.64 3.81 -6.63
C ASN A 78 -9.27 3.40 -6.06
N CYS A 79 -9.27 2.35 -5.25
CA CYS A 79 -8.04 1.78 -4.69
C CYS A 79 -7.46 0.63 -5.53
N ALA A 80 -8.10 0.27 -6.64
CA ALA A 80 -7.76 -0.91 -7.41
C ALA A 80 -7.57 -2.14 -6.49
N ARG A 81 -8.55 -2.39 -5.61
CA ARG A 81 -8.49 -3.43 -4.58
C ARG A 81 -9.31 -4.64 -4.98
N SER A 82 -8.69 -5.81 -4.92
CA SER A 82 -9.28 -7.12 -5.20
C SER A 82 -9.67 -7.83 -3.91
N ASP A 83 -10.74 -8.65 -3.97
CA ASP A 83 -11.07 -9.60 -2.92
C ASP A 83 -10.28 -10.93 -3.01
N HIS A 84 -9.32 -11.00 -3.94
CA HIS A 84 -8.38 -12.11 -4.12
C HIS A 84 -6.93 -11.70 -3.83
N ASN A 85 -6.73 -10.58 -3.16
CA ASN A 85 -5.43 -10.15 -2.65
C ASN A 85 -5.01 -10.95 -1.41
N TYR A 86 -3.74 -10.86 -1.00
CA TYR A 86 -3.23 -11.65 0.12
C TYR A 86 -4.00 -11.42 1.43
N PRO A 87 -4.45 -10.20 1.78
CA PRO A 87 -5.20 -10.01 3.01
C PRO A 87 -6.53 -10.74 3.03
N SER A 88 -7.26 -10.74 1.91
CA SER A 88 -8.53 -11.47 1.77
C SER A 88 -8.34 -12.98 1.94
N ILE A 89 -7.26 -13.52 1.37
CA ILE A 89 -6.91 -14.94 1.52
C ILE A 89 -6.58 -15.26 2.98
N VAL A 90 -5.81 -14.42 3.65
CA VAL A 90 -5.47 -14.58 5.08
C VAL A 90 -6.72 -14.48 5.95
N ALA A 91 -7.59 -13.49 5.70
CA ALA A 91 -8.85 -13.33 6.43
C ALA A 91 -9.74 -14.57 6.34
N GLY A 92 -9.85 -15.16 5.15
CA GLY A 92 -10.59 -16.41 4.94
C GLY A 92 -10.01 -17.59 5.73
N ARG A 93 -8.67 -17.71 5.82
CA ARG A 93 -7.99 -18.77 6.62
C ARG A 93 -8.16 -18.56 8.12
N LEU A 94 -8.08 -17.32 8.58
CA LEU A 94 -8.28 -16.96 10.00
C LEU A 94 -9.72 -17.12 10.46
N ARG A 95 -10.68 -17.22 9.52
CA ARG A 95 -12.11 -17.10 9.81
C ARG A 95 -12.40 -15.87 10.67
N SER A 96 -11.78 -14.74 10.29
CA SER A 96 -11.91 -13.48 11.00
C SER A 96 -13.38 -13.08 11.10
N ALA A 97 -13.84 -12.75 12.29
CA ALA A 97 -15.22 -12.30 12.49
C ALA A 97 -15.48 -10.95 11.81
N THR A 98 -14.44 -10.10 11.75
CA THR A 98 -14.43 -8.86 10.98
C THR A 98 -13.12 -8.72 10.25
N PHE A 99 -13.21 -8.36 8.98
CA PHE A 99 -12.05 -8.06 8.12
C PHE A 99 -12.28 -6.73 7.42
N GLU A 100 -11.30 -5.86 7.52
CA GLU A 100 -11.34 -4.55 6.86
C GLU A 100 -10.01 -4.32 6.12
N ASP A 101 -10.08 -4.26 4.80
CA ASP A 101 -8.97 -3.94 3.93
C ASP A 101 -9.13 -2.52 3.42
N VAL A 102 -8.24 -1.64 3.83
CA VAL A 102 -8.20 -0.23 3.42
C VAL A 102 -6.96 0.09 2.60
N SER A 103 -6.27 -0.93 2.11
CA SER A 103 -5.13 -0.77 1.20
C SER A 103 -5.56 -0.08 -0.10
N CYS A 104 -4.65 0.68 -0.70
CA CYS A 104 -4.98 1.47 -1.88
C CYS A 104 -3.76 1.57 -2.81
N ALA A 105 -3.94 1.25 -4.08
CA ALA A 105 -2.88 1.34 -5.07
C ALA A 105 -2.27 2.75 -5.11
N GLY A 106 -0.93 2.83 -5.13
CA GLY A 106 -0.21 4.11 -5.10
C GLY A 106 -0.08 4.76 -3.72
N ALA A 107 -0.59 4.13 -2.65
CA ALA A 107 -0.48 4.69 -1.31
C ALA A 107 0.99 4.86 -0.89
N THR A 108 1.28 5.99 -0.26
CA THR A 108 2.51 6.28 0.47
C THR A 108 2.23 6.30 1.96
N THR A 109 3.27 6.40 2.78
CA THR A 109 3.10 6.57 4.23
C THR A 109 2.22 7.77 4.60
N GLU A 110 2.13 8.80 3.77
CA GLU A 110 1.26 9.96 3.98
C GLU A 110 -0.23 9.60 4.03
N HIS A 111 -0.65 8.62 3.20
CA HIS A 111 -2.04 8.16 3.12
C HIS A 111 -2.49 7.34 4.34
N MET A 112 -1.59 7.07 5.27
CA MET A 112 -1.96 6.54 6.58
C MET A 112 -2.74 7.56 7.41
N TRP A 113 -2.44 8.87 7.25
CA TRP A 113 -3.07 9.98 7.97
C TRP A 113 -3.97 10.87 7.11
N LYS A 114 -3.85 10.80 5.78
CA LYS A 114 -4.58 11.65 4.85
C LYS A 114 -5.40 10.83 3.87
N PRO A 115 -6.54 11.34 3.43
CA PRO A 115 -7.29 10.71 2.35
C PRO A 115 -6.46 10.55 1.07
N GLN A 116 -6.74 9.47 0.32
CA GLN A 116 -6.23 9.25 -1.03
C GLN A 116 -7.41 9.31 -2.00
N GLY A 117 -7.57 10.44 -2.67
CA GLY A 117 -8.76 10.69 -3.48
C GLY A 117 -10.03 10.67 -2.64
N THR A 118 -10.94 9.74 -2.93
CA THR A 118 -12.19 9.55 -2.19
C THR A 118 -12.08 8.59 -1.00
N ASN A 119 -10.93 7.94 -0.82
CA ASN A 119 -10.71 6.99 0.27
C ASN A 119 -10.17 7.69 1.50
N GLY A 120 -10.68 7.35 2.68
CA GLY A 120 -10.25 7.89 3.96
C GLY A 120 -8.80 7.55 4.31
N ALA A 121 -8.28 8.15 5.39
CA ALA A 121 -6.98 7.81 5.91
C ALA A 121 -6.96 6.34 6.39
N GLN A 122 -5.94 5.57 5.99
CA GLN A 122 -5.93 4.12 6.28
C GLN A 122 -5.91 3.82 7.80
N LEU A 123 -5.27 4.66 8.61
CA LEU A 123 -5.25 4.49 10.07
C LEU A 123 -6.61 4.67 10.75
N ASP A 124 -7.61 5.22 10.06
CA ASP A 124 -8.96 5.37 10.64
C ASP A 124 -9.66 4.02 10.81
N ALA A 125 -9.25 2.99 10.05
CA ALA A 125 -9.73 1.63 10.22
C ALA A 125 -9.15 0.91 11.47
N VAL A 126 -8.05 1.42 12.04
CA VAL A 126 -7.37 0.79 13.17
C VAL A 126 -7.94 1.29 14.48
N GLY A 127 -8.45 0.39 15.31
CA GLY A 127 -9.03 0.70 16.61
C GLY A 127 -8.64 -0.29 17.71
N ARG A 128 -9.06 -0.01 18.95
CA ARG A 128 -8.74 -0.84 20.14
C ARG A 128 -9.19 -2.30 20.04
N ASN A 129 -10.16 -2.56 19.18
CA ASN A 129 -10.71 -3.89 18.90
C ASN A 129 -10.01 -4.59 17.73
N SER A 130 -8.94 -4.01 17.16
CA SER A 130 -8.13 -4.70 16.16
C SER A 130 -7.20 -5.70 16.85
N ASP A 131 -7.24 -6.97 16.41
CA ASP A 131 -6.42 -8.06 16.96
C ASP A 131 -5.20 -8.35 16.07
N LEU A 132 -5.35 -8.11 14.76
CA LEU A 132 -4.29 -8.26 13.76
C LEU A 132 -4.30 -7.05 12.84
N VAL A 133 -3.10 -6.49 12.61
CA VAL A 133 -2.89 -5.45 11.60
C VAL A 133 -1.72 -5.85 10.72
N THR A 134 -1.94 -5.91 9.40
CA THR A 134 -0.84 -6.01 8.43
C THR A 134 -0.56 -4.66 7.82
N VAL A 135 0.71 -4.34 7.59
CA VAL A 135 1.19 -3.08 6.98
C VAL A 135 2.20 -3.42 5.89
N GLN A 136 1.91 -3.05 4.65
CA GLN A 136 2.86 -3.15 3.53
C GLN A 136 2.91 -1.80 2.82
N ILE A 137 3.95 -1.02 3.09
CA ILE A 137 4.05 0.39 2.67
C ILE A 137 5.50 0.82 2.52
N GLY A 138 5.77 1.82 1.70
CA GLY A 138 7.08 2.43 1.52
C GLY A 138 7.59 2.32 0.09
N GLY A 139 7.08 1.41 -0.72
CA GLY A 139 7.46 1.28 -2.14
C GLY A 139 7.18 2.54 -2.93
N ASN A 140 6.04 3.18 -2.72
CA ASN A 140 5.71 4.45 -3.38
C ASN A 140 6.43 5.64 -2.76
N ASP A 141 6.80 5.60 -1.48
CA ASP A 141 7.62 6.64 -0.84
C ASP A 141 9.00 6.78 -1.48
N ILE A 142 9.60 5.66 -1.92
CA ILE A 142 10.88 5.68 -2.64
C ILE A 142 10.73 5.98 -4.13
N GLY A 143 9.48 6.05 -4.65
CA GLY A 143 9.19 6.36 -6.04
C GLY A 143 9.19 5.15 -6.98
N PHE A 144 8.71 3.96 -6.53
CA PHE A 144 8.74 2.71 -7.28
C PHE A 144 8.35 2.85 -8.76
N GLY A 145 7.19 3.44 -9.06
CA GLY A 145 6.71 3.62 -10.44
C GLY A 145 7.65 4.48 -11.29
N SER A 146 8.20 5.57 -10.71
CA SER A 146 9.17 6.44 -11.38
C SER A 146 10.49 5.72 -11.63
N ILE A 147 10.95 4.90 -10.69
CA ILE A 147 12.19 4.10 -10.85
C ILE A 147 12.03 3.15 -12.05
N ILE A 148 10.96 2.36 -12.06
CA ILE A 148 10.67 1.42 -13.15
C ILE A 148 10.59 2.15 -14.50
N GLY A 149 9.82 3.24 -14.57
CA GLY A 149 9.65 4.03 -15.78
C GLY A 149 10.97 4.65 -16.30
N THR A 150 11.75 5.26 -15.39
CA THR A 150 13.04 5.87 -15.73
C THR A 150 14.04 4.83 -16.23
N CYS A 151 14.15 3.68 -15.56
CA CYS A 151 15.08 2.63 -15.95
C CYS A 151 14.72 2.02 -17.32
N ALA A 152 13.43 1.83 -17.59
CA ALA A 152 12.97 1.37 -18.89
C ALA A 152 13.24 2.39 -20.02
N GLN A 153 13.10 3.69 -19.74
CA GLN A 153 13.39 4.76 -20.70
C GLN A 153 14.90 4.92 -21.00
N LEU A 154 15.74 4.67 -20.02
CA LEU A 154 17.19 4.81 -20.16
C LEU A 154 17.84 3.58 -20.82
N ALA A 155 17.27 2.40 -20.68
CA ALA A 155 17.85 1.15 -21.18
C ALA A 155 18.22 1.17 -22.68
N PRO A 156 17.43 1.75 -23.61
CA PRO A 156 17.80 1.81 -25.02
C PRO A 156 19.06 2.63 -25.32
N GLN A 157 19.50 3.52 -24.41
CA GLN A 157 20.68 4.36 -24.61
C GLN A 157 21.97 3.58 -24.35
N ASP A 158 21.94 2.54 -23.52
CA ASP A 158 23.07 1.67 -23.20
C ASP A 158 22.54 0.30 -22.73
N PRO A 159 22.05 -0.56 -23.67
CA PRO A 159 21.32 -1.79 -23.32
C PRO A 159 22.14 -2.82 -22.53
N THR A 160 23.47 -2.80 -22.68
CA THR A 160 24.36 -3.73 -21.99
C THR A 160 25.03 -3.15 -20.75
N GLY A 161 24.87 -1.85 -20.54
CA GLY A 161 25.44 -1.12 -19.41
C GLY A 161 24.50 -1.00 -18.22
N ASN A 162 24.68 0.09 -17.47
CA ASN A 162 23.92 0.43 -16.27
C ASN A 162 23.43 1.88 -16.26
N PRO A 163 22.70 2.34 -17.29
CA PRO A 163 22.29 3.74 -17.41
C PRO A 163 21.36 4.19 -16.29
N CYS A 164 20.52 3.30 -15.75
CA CYS A 164 19.65 3.57 -14.62
C CYS A 164 20.46 3.79 -13.34
N GLN A 165 21.37 2.90 -13.01
CA GLN A 165 22.26 3.08 -11.84
C GLN A 165 23.05 4.38 -11.94
N ARG A 166 23.65 4.67 -13.11
CA ARG A 166 24.36 5.94 -13.33
C ARG A 166 23.46 7.15 -13.11
N HIS A 167 22.23 7.10 -13.60
CA HIS A 167 21.27 8.18 -13.39
C HIS A 167 21.00 8.44 -11.92
N TYR A 168 20.82 7.39 -11.11
CA TYR A 168 20.54 7.57 -9.68
C TYR A 168 21.77 7.82 -8.81
N SER A 169 22.98 7.63 -9.35
CA SER A 169 24.26 7.81 -8.64
C SER A 169 25.17 8.91 -9.25
N ASP A 170 24.63 9.77 -10.12
CA ASP A 170 25.35 10.81 -10.85
C ASP A 170 26.03 11.87 -9.96
N SER A 171 25.52 12.06 -8.76
CA SER A 171 26.07 12.96 -7.74
C SER A 171 27.09 12.31 -6.80
N GLY A 172 27.48 11.06 -7.05
CA GLY A 172 28.35 10.28 -6.14
C GLY A 172 27.61 9.69 -4.93
N VAL A 173 26.32 9.96 -4.79
CA VAL A 173 25.44 9.38 -3.76
C VAL A 173 24.28 8.68 -4.45
N ASP A 174 24.01 7.43 -4.07
CA ASP A 174 22.86 6.71 -4.58
C ASP A 174 21.56 7.27 -3.99
N ARG A 175 20.78 7.94 -4.83
CA ARG A 175 19.52 8.58 -4.45
C ARG A 175 18.45 7.59 -4.03
N LEU A 176 18.48 6.33 -4.51
CA LEU A 176 17.53 5.30 -4.07
C LEU A 176 17.84 4.84 -2.66
N THR A 177 19.11 4.63 -2.34
CA THR A 177 19.54 4.35 -0.96
C THR A 177 19.13 5.47 0.00
N VAL A 178 19.30 6.74 -0.39
CA VAL A 178 18.85 7.89 0.40
C VAL A 178 17.32 7.92 0.56
N ALA A 179 16.57 7.63 -0.50
CA ALA A 179 15.11 7.58 -0.44
C ALA A 179 14.63 6.48 0.53
N ILE A 180 15.24 5.30 0.48
CA ILE A 180 14.97 4.19 1.42
C ILE A 180 15.25 4.62 2.87
N ALA A 181 16.42 5.23 3.11
CA ALA A 181 16.80 5.70 4.45
C ALA A 181 15.81 6.75 4.99
N ARG A 182 15.32 7.67 4.14
CA ARG A 182 14.32 8.68 4.52
C ARG A 182 12.91 8.10 4.73
N THR A 183 12.60 6.95 4.14
CA THR A 183 11.32 6.28 4.30
C THR A 183 11.23 5.54 5.64
N GLY A 184 12.35 5.03 6.16
CA GLY A 184 12.37 4.29 7.42
C GLY A 184 11.70 5.00 8.60
N PRO A 185 12.03 6.27 8.93
CA PRO A 185 11.35 7.01 9.99
C PRO A 185 9.85 7.20 9.76
N LYS A 186 9.41 7.33 8.50
CA LYS A 186 7.99 7.46 8.18
C LYS A 186 7.23 6.15 8.48
N VAL A 187 7.80 5.00 8.07
CA VAL A 187 7.23 3.68 8.40
C VAL A 187 7.22 3.46 9.91
N ALA A 188 8.26 3.87 10.64
CA ALA A 188 8.29 3.80 12.10
C ALA A 188 7.12 4.57 12.74
N GLN A 189 6.84 5.79 12.25
CA GLN A 189 5.69 6.59 12.70
C GLN A 189 4.36 5.87 12.43
N VAL A 190 4.20 5.20 11.28
CA VAL A 190 3.01 4.37 10.99
C VAL A 190 2.84 3.29 12.05
N LEU A 191 3.89 2.53 12.36
CA LEU A 191 3.82 1.44 13.35
C LEU A 191 3.49 1.97 14.75
N GLN A 192 4.10 3.09 15.16
CA GLN A 192 3.80 3.74 16.42
C GLN A 192 2.33 4.18 16.50
N ALA A 193 1.79 4.72 15.39
CA ALA A 193 0.38 5.11 15.32
C ALA A 193 -0.57 3.90 15.37
N VAL A 194 -0.20 2.77 14.78
CA VAL A 194 -0.95 1.51 14.90
C VAL A 194 -0.94 1.01 16.34
N HIS A 195 0.23 0.99 17.00
CA HIS A 195 0.32 0.60 18.43
C HIS A 195 -0.53 1.49 19.34
N ALA A 196 -0.51 2.81 19.09
CA ALA A 196 -1.30 3.75 19.89
C ALA A 196 -2.82 3.52 19.75
N ARG A 197 -3.28 3.13 18.56
CA ARG A 197 -4.71 2.86 18.28
C ARG A 197 -5.15 1.47 18.70
N ALA A 198 -4.29 0.48 18.51
CA ALA A 198 -4.54 -0.94 18.75
C ALA A 198 -3.42 -1.56 19.61
N PRO A 199 -3.33 -1.23 20.92
CA PRO A 199 -2.18 -1.61 21.78
C PRO A 199 -2.04 -3.12 22.01
N HIS A 200 -3.10 -3.90 21.75
CA HIS A 200 -3.11 -5.35 21.89
C HIS A 200 -2.99 -6.09 20.56
N ALA A 201 -3.01 -5.36 19.44
CA ALA A 201 -2.94 -5.98 18.12
C ALA A 201 -1.57 -6.58 17.86
N ARG A 202 -1.57 -7.73 17.21
CA ARG A 202 -0.38 -8.27 16.57
C ARG A 202 -0.14 -7.50 15.28
N ILE A 203 1.03 -6.91 15.10
CA ILE A 203 1.35 -6.08 13.94
C ILE A 203 2.38 -6.80 13.07
N LEU A 204 2.04 -7.02 11.81
CA LEU A 204 2.91 -7.63 10.82
C LEU A 204 3.28 -6.60 9.75
N VAL A 205 4.58 -6.33 9.59
CA VAL A 205 5.13 -5.57 8.45
C VAL A 205 5.43 -6.56 7.34
N VAL A 206 4.70 -6.47 6.24
CA VAL A 206 4.85 -7.37 5.09
C VAL A 206 5.87 -6.78 4.13
N GLY A 207 6.89 -7.56 3.76
CA GLY A 207 7.89 -7.17 2.77
C GLY A 207 7.35 -7.22 1.35
N TYR A 208 8.17 -6.78 0.39
CA TYR A 208 7.88 -6.89 -1.04
C TYR A 208 8.47 -8.19 -1.62
N PRO A 209 7.78 -8.83 -2.56
CA PRO A 209 8.25 -10.07 -3.19
C PRO A 209 9.46 -9.83 -4.10
N ASP A 210 10.09 -10.93 -4.56
CA ASP A 210 11.16 -10.90 -5.56
C ASP A 210 10.61 -10.47 -6.93
N LEU A 211 11.06 -9.32 -7.42
CA LEU A 211 10.59 -8.75 -8.68
C LEU A 211 11.48 -9.14 -9.87
N LEU A 212 12.77 -9.35 -9.62
CA LEU A 212 13.80 -9.57 -10.60
C LEU A 212 14.68 -10.75 -10.20
N PRO A 213 15.30 -11.47 -11.13
CA PRO A 213 16.09 -12.66 -10.82
C PRO A 213 17.08 -12.44 -9.68
N ASP A 214 17.02 -13.29 -8.67
CA ASP A 214 17.83 -13.17 -7.44
C ASP A 214 19.33 -13.31 -7.72
N ASP A 215 19.70 -13.98 -8.80
CA ASP A 215 21.09 -14.07 -9.30
C ASP A 215 21.57 -12.83 -10.06
N GLY A 216 20.68 -11.85 -10.28
CA GLY A 216 20.97 -10.61 -11.02
C GLY A 216 21.02 -10.77 -12.54
N SER A 217 20.64 -11.92 -13.07
CA SER A 217 20.50 -12.10 -14.53
C SER A 217 19.40 -11.20 -15.09
N GLY A 218 19.49 -10.84 -16.37
CA GLY A 218 18.51 -10.02 -17.05
C GLY A 218 17.67 -10.83 -18.01
N CYS A 219 16.51 -10.29 -18.39
CA CYS A 219 15.61 -10.90 -19.38
C CYS A 219 15.09 -9.91 -20.42
N ALA A 220 15.90 -8.94 -20.81
CA ALA A 220 15.56 -8.06 -21.93
C ALA A 220 15.32 -8.90 -23.22
N PRO A 221 14.33 -8.55 -24.07
CA PRO A 221 13.45 -7.39 -23.97
C PRO A 221 12.16 -7.61 -23.16
N ALA A 222 11.93 -8.81 -22.60
CA ALA A 222 10.69 -9.11 -21.84
C ALA A 222 10.49 -8.15 -20.66
N VAL A 223 11.58 -7.82 -19.95
CA VAL A 223 11.65 -6.69 -19.01
C VAL A 223 12.68 -5.71 -19.60
N PRO A 224 12.27 -4.50 -20.00
CA PRO A 224 13.09 -3.60 -20.80
C PRO A 224 14.05 -2.77 -19.94
N PHE A 225 14.91 -3.43 -19.17
CA PHE A 225 16.00 -2.81 -18.44
C PHE A 225 17.35 -3.14 -19.10
N ALA A 226 18.35 -2.28 -18.91
CA ALA A 226 19.71 -2.58 -19.34
C ALA A 226 20.31 -3.71 -18.49
N THR A 227 21.16 -4.53 -19.09
CA THR A 227 21.62 -5.80 -18.49
C THR A 227 22.22 -5.61 -17.09
N ARG A 228 23.03 -4.56 -16.88
CA ARG A 228 23.67 -4.32 -15.59
C ARG A 228 22.81 -3.55 -14.61
N ASP A 229 21.61 -3.09 -15.01
CA ASP A 229 20.64 -2.48 -14.10
C ASP A 229 19.79 -3.51 -13.36
N PHE A 230 19.69 -4.77 -13.83
CA PHE A 230 18.98 -5.83 -13.14
C PHE A 230 19.48 -6.06 -11.71
N PRO A 231 20.79 -6.31 -11.47
CA PRO A 231 21.29 -6.48 -10.11
C PRO A 231 21.11 -5.23 -9.26
N TYR A 232 21.26 -4.03 -9.83
CA TYR A 232 21.05 -2.77 -9.12
C TYR A 232 19.61 -2.62 -8.61
N LEU A 233 18.62 -2.90 -9.46
CA LEU A 233 17.20 -2.79 -9.10
C LEU A 233 16.77 -3.90 -8.13
N ARG A 234 17.27 -5.14 -8.33
CA ARG A 234 17.09 -6.23 -7.37
C ARG A 234 17.61 -5.84 -5.99
N ASP A 235 18.83 -5.32 -5.91
CA ASP A 235 19.46 -4.93 -4.64
C ASP A 235 18.72 -3.75 -3.99
N THR A 236 18.17 -2.82 -4.77
CA THR A 236 17.30 -1.76 -4.27
C THR A 236 16.07 -2.35 -3.57
N GLY A 237 15.42 -3.36 -4.15
CA GLY A 237 14.30 -4.08 -3.53
C GLY A 237 14.71 -4.78 -2.22
N LYS A 238 15.88 -5.45 -2.22
CA LYS A 238 16.44 -6.07 -1.00
C LYS A 238 16.74 -5.04 0.10
N HIS A 239 17.27 -3.87 -0.26
CA HIS A 239 17.54 -2.78 0.70
C HIS A 239 16.24 -2.21 1.28
N LEU A 240 15.18 -2.07 0.48
CA LEU A 240 13.87 -1.67 0.98
C LEU A 240 13.34 -2.70 2.00
N ASN A 241 13.39 -3.99 1.67
CA ASN A 241 12.99 -5.06 2.57
C ASN A 241 13.82 -5.12 3.87
N LEU A 242 15.14 -4.88 3.77
CA LEU A 242 16.02 -4.78 4.94
C LEU A 242 15.59 -3.62 5.85
N MET A 243 15.32 -2.45 5.28
CA MET A 243 14.82 -1.29 6.03
C MET A 243 13.52 -1.63 6.74
N LEU A 244 12.54 -2.22 6.05
CA LEU A 244 11.25 -2.62 6.63
C LEU A 244 11.44 -3.63 7.78
N ARG A 245 12.33 -4.62 7.63
CA ARG A 245 12.67 -5.60 8.67
C ARG A 245 13.24 -4.94 9.91
N LEU A 246 14.19 -4.01 9.73
CA LEU A 246 14.82 -3.30 10.86
C LEU A 246 13.81 -2.39 11.57
N VAL A 247 13.01 -1.64 10.81
CA VAL A 247 11.97 -0.77 11.37
C VAL A 247 10.91 -1.57 12.12
N ALA A 248 10.45 -2.71 11.58
CA ALA A 248 9.54 -3.61 12.28
C ALA A 248 10.11 -4.04 13.63
N ARG A 249 11.33 -4.55 13.64
CA ARG A 249 12.02 -5.01 14.87
C ARG A 249 12.12 -3.90 15.93
N TRP A 250 12.51 -2.69 15.53
CA TRP A 250 12.70 -1.58 16.48
C TRP A 250 11.39 -0.97 16.99
N ASN A 251 10.28 -1.25 16.29
CA ASN A 251 8.96 -0.77 16.68
C ASN A 251 8.03 -1.91 17.14
N HIS A 252 8.59 -2.99 17.70
CA HIS A 252 7.82 -4.11 18.29
C HIS A 252 6.78 -4.73 17.34
N ALA A 253 7.05 -4.70 16.03
CA ALA A 253 6.27 -5.38 15.01
C ALA A 253 7.06 -6.56 14.44
N GLU A 254 6.34 -7.51 13.85
CA GLU A 254 6.95 -8.68 13.24
C GLU A 254 7.12 -8.45 11.73
N TYR A 255 8.27 -8.80 11.19
CA TYR A 255 8.49 -8.77 9.74
C TYR A 255 8.05 -10.08 9.09
N VAL A 256 7.33 -9.99 7.98
CA VAL A 256 6.98 -11.11 7.11
C VAL A 256 7.85 -11.05 5.87
N ASP A 257 8.67 -12.07 5.66
CA ASP A 257 9.46 -12.21 4.45
C ASP A 257 8.59 -12.78 3.32
N THR A 258 8.33 -11.95 2.32
CA THR A 258 7.67 -12.36 1.07
C THR A 258 8.67 -12.50 -0.07
N TYR A 259 9.90 -11.99 0.11
CA TYR A 259 10.96 -12.09 -0.90
C TYR A 259 11.44 -13.53 -1.05
N GLY A 260 11.91 -14.15 0.03
CA GLY A 260 12.45 -15.51 0.00
C GLY A 260 11.51 -16.54 -0.65
N PRO A 261 10.24 -16.63 -0.22
CA PRO A 261 9.27 -17.56 -0.82
C PRO A 261 8.94 -17.32 -2.30
N THR A 262 9.25 -16.14 -2.86
CA THR A 262 8.95 -15.80 -4.25
C THR A 262 10.18 -15.82 -5.17
N VAL A 263 11.37 -16.09 -4.64
CA VAL A 263 12.58 -16.29 -5.45
C VAL A 263 12.38 -17.37 -6.49
N GLY A 264 12.71 -17.05 -7.75
CA GLY A 264 12.52 -17.94 -8.89
C GLY A 264 11.14 -17.83 -9.55
N HIS A 265 10.30 -16.88 -9.10
CA HIS A 265 8.98 -16.58 -9.68
C HIS A 265 8.84 -15.11 -10.10
N ASP A 266 9.95 -14.47 -10.38
CA ASP A 266 10.09 -13.07 -10.78
C ASP A 266 9.53 -12.77 -12.19
N MET A 267 9.59 -11.49 -12.60
CA MET A 267 9.10 -11.00 -13.90
C MET A 267 9.78 -11.66 -15.12
N CYS A 268 10.95 -12.25 -14.95
CA CYS A 268 11.73 -12.88 -16.01
C CYS A 268 11.33 -14.33 -16.29
N LYS A 269 10.53 -14.93 -15.44
CA LYS A 269 10.10 -16.33 -15.60
C LYS A 269 9.02 -16.47 -16.66
N SER A 270 8.82 -17.70 -17.11
CA SER A 270 7.76 -18.04 -18.06
C SER A 270 6.37 -17.69 -17.49
N PRO A 271 5.34 -17.44 -18.32
CA PRO A 271 3.98 -17.19 -17.81
C PRO A 271 3.44 -18.30 -16.90
N ALA A 272 3.93 -19.53 -17.07
CA ALA A 272 3.54 -20.66 -16.21
C ALA A 272 4.14 -20.56 -14.80
N ASP A 273 5.38 -20.05 -14.70
CA ASP A 273 6.19 -20.09 -13.48
C ASP A 273 6.20 -18.78 -12.71
N ARG A 274 5.99 -17.64 -13.39
CA ARG A 274 6.06 -16.33 -12.74
C ARG A 274 4.86 -16.04 -11.85
N TRP A 275 5.11 -15.34 -10.79
CA TRP A 275 4.13 -14.83 -9.84
C TRP A 275 4.08 -13.31 -9.82
N ILE A 276 5.07 -12.67 -10.45
CA ILE A 276 5.12 -11.22 -10.68
C ILE A 276 5.00 -10.98 -12.18
N GLU A 277 4.04 -10.16 -12.59
CA GLU A 277 3.86 -9.84 -13.99
C GLU A 277 4.90 -8.82 -14.49
N PRO A 278 5.40 -8.95 -15.72
CA PRO A 278 6.31 -7.97 -16.31
C PRO A 278 5.59 -6.65 -16.63
N LEU A 279 6.31 -5.71 -17.26
CA LEU A 279 5.75 -4.41 -17.64
C LEU A 279 4.61 -4.52 -18.68
N GLN A 280 4.55 -5.63 -19.40
CA GLN A 280 3.42 -6.02 -20.24
C GLN A 280 2.83 -7.33 -19.69
N PRO A 281 1.84 -7.23 -18.78
CA PRO A 281 1.26 -8.41 -18.16
C PRO A 281 0.58 -9.34 -19.15
N THR A 282 0.65 -10.65 -18.90
CA THR A 282 -0.07 -11.68 -19.66
C THR A 282 -1.07 -12.43 -18.80
N SER A 283 -1.08 -12.17 -17.50
CA SER A 283 -2.12 -12.58 -16.55
C SER A 283 -2.75 -11.35 -15.93
N PRO A 284 -3.98 -11.45 -15.41
CA PRO A 284 -4.62 -10.32 -14.72
C PRO A 284 -3.83 -9.87 -13.50
N ALA A 285 -3.11 -8.78 -13.65
CA ALA A 285 -2.40 -8.02 -12.62
C ALA A 285 -1.90 -6.69 -13.21
N ALA A 286 -1.56 -5.71 -12.38
CA ALA A 286 -0.87 -4.51 -12.85
C ALA A 286 0.59 -4.81 -13.27
N PRO A 287 1.19 -3.99 -14.15
CA PRO A 287 2.61 -4.12 -14.51
C PRO A 287 3.53 -4.11 -13.29
N ALA A 288 4.48 -5.01 -13.23
CA ALA A 288 5.44 -5.17 -12.13
C ALA A 288 4.79 -5.49 -10.76
N HIS A 289 3.62 -6.13 -10.75
CA HIS A 289 2.89 -6.49 -9.54
C HIS A 289 2.63 -8.00 -9.45
N PRO A 290 2.34 -8.51 -8.25
CA PRO A 290 1.92 -9.89 -8.08
C PRO A 290 0.66 -10.20 -8.90
N ASN A 291 0.63 -11.37 -9.53
CA ASN A 291 -0.59 -11.97 -10.05
C ASN A 291 -1.27 -12.82 -8.94
N ALA A 292 -2.36 -13.52 -9.26
CA ALA A 292 -3.08 -14.32 -8.28
C ALA A 292 -2.19 -15.37 -7.58
N LYS A 293 -1.17 -15.93 -8.27
CA LYS A 293 -0.23 -16.87 -7.66
C LYS A 293 0.70 -16.15 -6.66
N GLY A 294 1.15 -14.94 -6.99
CA GLY A 294 1.96 -14.09 -6.12
C GLY A 294 1.20 -13.73 -4.84
N GLU A 295 -0.06 -13.36 -4.96
CA GLU A 295 -0.91 -13.06 -3.80
C GLU A 295 -1.10 -14.29 -2.89
N VAL A 296 -1.27 -15.49 -3.47
CA VAL A 296 -1.34 -16.75 -2.70
C VAL A 296 -0.02 -17.02 -1.97
N ALA A 297 1.13 -16.77 -2.61
CA ALA A 297 2.44 -16.95 -1.99
C ALA A 297 2.65 -15.97 -0.82
N MET A 298 2.31 -14.69 -1.02
CA MET A 298 2.37 -13.67 0.03
C MET A 298 1.44 -14.00 1.20
N ALA A 299 0.21 -14.46 0.92
CA ALA A 299 -0.71 -14.95 1.94
C ALA A 299 -0.14 -16.16 2.70
N GLY A 300 0.58 -17.04 2.00
CA GLY A 300 1.29 -18.18 2.59
C GLY A 300 2.37 -17.72 3.58
N ALA A 301 3.18 -16.72 3.21
CA ALA A 301 4.20 -16.14 4.07
C ALA A 301 3.59 -15.50 5.34
N VAL A 302 2.53 -14.72 5.19
CA VAL A 302 1.78 -14.14 6.31
C VAL A 302 1.22 -15.24 7.20
N TRP A 303 0.63 -16.29 6.63
CA TRP A 303 0.08 -17.41 7.36
C TRP A 303 1.15 -18.17 8.17
N GLN A 304 2.29 -18.45 7.56
CA GLN A 304 3.43 -19.07 8.25
C GLN A 304 3.88 -18.22 9.45
N ARG A 305 3.99 -16.91 9.28
CA ARG A 305 4.35 -16.01 10.37
C ARG A 305 3.33 -16.04 11.51
N LEU A 306 2.05 -16.08 11.17
CA LEU A 306 0.97 -16.15 12.17
C LEU A 306 0.98 -17.44 12.96
N THR A 307 1.30 -18.58 12.34
CA THR A 307 1.22 -19.90 12.94
C THR A 307 2.52 -20.33 13.64
N HIS A 308 3.69 -19.95 13.13
CA HIS A 308 4.99 -20.38 13.66
C HIS A 308 5.69 -19.30 14.52
N GLY A 309 5.24 -18.05 14.48
CA GLY A 309 5.83 -16.94 15.25
C GLY A 309 5.53 -16.92 16.74
N ARG A 310 4.80 -17.89 17.30
CA ARG A 310 4.46 -17.99 18.73
C ARG A 310 5.45 -18.81 19.57
N GLY A 311 6.53 -19.33 18.98
CA GLY A 311 7.51 -20.18 19.65
C GLY A 311 8.89 -19.53 19.72
N GLY A 312 9.05 -18.48 20.54
CA GLY A 312 10.38 -17.89 20.73
C GLY A 312 10.34 -16.57 21.50
N HIS A 313 10.10 -16.63 22.76
CA HIS A 313 10.52 -15.61 23.74
C HIS A 313 11.38 -16.29 24.78
#